data_f8768208034aab17b47d17eee47d1a8a
#
_entry.id   f8768208034aab17b47d17eee47d1a8a
#
_cell.length_a   1.000
_cell.length_b   1.000
_cell.length_c   1.000
_cell.angle_alpha   90.00
_cell.angle_beta   90.00
_cell.angle_gamma   90.00
#
_symmetry.space_group_name_H-M   'P 1'
#
loop_
_entity.id
_entity.type
_entity.pdbx_description
1 polymer ?
#
loop_
_entity_poly.entity_id
_entity_poly.type
_entity_poly.pdbx_seq_one_letter_code
_entity_poly.pdbx_strand_id
1 'polypeptide(L)'
;TILTRSNLKEIMWPLDIKDMFGIGKKTQPKLKAVGINTIGDIANYDNYNKLRQIIGKNALLLYRKANGIDNSAVDAKQNELKSVGNSTTLPYDTNDEEILRDTLKSLARQVSARANKRNLISNSISITIKYTRFESVTRQTTVNSFINDYETILSTAKMLFDANYSGRPVRLLGISLNNTINKKNYKEQLNIFEMAQEDETNDDSLEQLLNAINNKFDKKLVTKASSFAKKTPQKKYLK
;
A
#
# COMPACT_ATOMS: atom_id res chain seq x y z
N THR A 1 9.49 -28.28 -24.41
CA THR A 1 10.69 -27.72 -25.07
C THR A 1 11.70 -27.34 -24.01
N ILE A 2 12.94 -27.77 -24.15
CA ILE A 2 14.03 -27.37 -23.25
C ILE A 2 14.79 -26.23 -23.93
N LEU A 3 14.79 -25.06 -23.28
CA LEU A 3 15.51 -23.88 -23.75
C LEU A 3 16.88 -23.81 -23.07
N THR A 4 17.91 -23.69 -23.88
CA THR A 4 19.32 -23.54 -23.45
C THR A 4 19.94 -22.32 -24.13
N ARG A 5 21.11 -21.90 -23.69
CA ARG A 5 21.83 -20.78 -24.37
C ARG A 5 22.21 -21.15 -25.82
N SER A 6 22.47 -22.40 -26.12
CA SER A 6 22.85 -22.85 -27.45
C SER A 6 21.71 -22.81 -28.45
N ASN A 7 20.47 -23.10 -28.03
CA ASN A 7 19.29 -23.19 -28.92
C ASN A 7 18.35 -21.98 -28.80
N LEU A 8 18.72 -20.99 -28.01
CA LEU A 8 17.91 -19.78 -27.76
C LEU A 8 17.54 -19.04 -29.06
N LYS A 9 18.52 -18.90 -29.97
CA LYS A 9 18.33 -18.20 -31.24
C LYS A 9 17.36 -18.91 -32.18
N GLU A 10 17.37 -20.24 -32.14
CA GLU A 10 16.53 -21.07 -33.00
C GLU A 10 15.10 -21.20 -32.46
N ILE A 11 14.96 -21.29 -31.13
CA ILE A 11 13.69 -21.64 -30.51
C ILE A 11 12.94 -20.40 -30.04
N MET A 12 13.62 -19.44 -29.40
CA MET A 12 12.95 -18.28 -28.76
C MET A 12 12.92 -17.03 -29.64
N TRP A 13 14.00 -16.73 -30.37
CA TRP A 13 14.07 -15.49 -31.14
C TRP A 13 13.04 -15.37 -32.27
N PRO A 14 12.62 -16.44 -32.96
CA PRO A 14 11.59 -16.36 -34.01
C PRO A 14 10.18 -16.11 -33.48
N LEU A 15 9.95 -16.28 -32.16
CA LEU A 15 8.62 -16.09 -31.57
C LEU A 15 8.17 -14.64 -31.64
N ASP A 16 6.86 -14.43 -31.86
CA ASP A 16 6.24 -13.10 -31.83
C ASP A 16 6.48 -12.46 -30.45
N ILE A 17 6.72 -11.18 -30.45
CA ILE A 17 6.97 -10.38 -29.25
C ILE A 17 5.86 -10.49 -28.19
N LYS A 18 4.61 -10.81 -28.60
CA LYS A 18 3.48 -11.05 -27.69
C LYS A 18 3.73 -12.24 -26.74
N ASP A 19 4.55 -13.20 -27.16
CA ASP A 19 4.81 -14.42 -26.41
C ASP A 19 5.90 -14.22 -25.34
N MET A 20 6.54 -13.05 -25.36
CA MET A 20 7.53 -12.70 -24.34
C MET A 20 6.86 -12.24 -23.04
N PHE A 21 7.12 -12.97 -21.94
CA PHE A 21 6.62 -12.59 -20.62
C PHE A 21 7.07 -11.18 -20.22
N GLY A 22 6.10 -10.32 -19.88
CA GLY A 22 6.32 -8.91 -19.53
C GLY A 22 5.96 -7.92 -20.66
N ILE A 23 5.57 -8.42 -21.84
CA ILE A 23 5.09 -7.60 -22.96
C ILE A 23 3.58 -7.80 -23.12
N GLY A 24 2.82 -6.85 -22.60
CA GLY A 24 1.35 -6.87 -22.68
C GLY A 24 0.80 -6.12 -23.90
N LYS A 25 -0.53 -6.20 -24.06
CA LYS A 25 -1.28 -5.60 -25.19
C LYS A 25 -1.02 -4.11 -25.43
N LYS A 26 -0.61 -3.36 -24.41
CA LYS A 26 -0.27 -1.92 -24.53
C LYS A 26 1.16 -1.68 -25.02
N THR A 27 2.08 -2.60 -24.77
CA THR A 27 3.50 -2.47 -25.14
C THR A 27 3.75 -2.98 -26.56
N GLN A 28 3.06 -4.04 -26.97
CA GLN A 28 3.20 -4.63 -28.31
C GLN A 28 3.10 -3.62 -29.46
N PRO A 29 2.04 -2.78 -29.56
CA PRO A 29 1.93 -1.83 -30.68
C PRO A 29 3.08 -0.83 -30.73
N LYS A 30 3.59 -0.42 -29.57
CA LYS A 30 4.70 0.54 -29.47
C LYS A 30 6.00 -0.05 -30.00
N LEU A 31 6.24 -1.33 -29.73
CA LEU A 31 7.41 -2.05 -30.21
C LEU A 31 7.32 -2.34 -31.71
N LYS A 32 6.13 -2.80 -32.18
CA LYS A 32 5.89 -3.04 -33.62
C LYS A 32 6.03 -1.76 -34.46
N ALA A 33 5.64 -0.60 -33.91
CA ALA A 33 5.80 0.70 -34.58
C ALA A 33 7.27 1.10 -34.84
N VAL A 34 8.23 0.49 -34.14
CA VAL A 34 9.66 0.70 -34.36
C VAL A 34 10.36 -0.52 -34.98
N GLY A 35 9.59 -1.43 -35.59
CA GLY A 35 10.10 -2.58 -36.31
C GLY A 35 10.46 -3.78 -35.43
N ILE A 36 10.12 -3.79 -34.15
CA ILE A 36 10.37 -4.87 -33.24
C ILE A 36 9.15 -5.81 -33.21
N ASN A 37 9.22 -6.94 -33.92
CA ASN A 37 8.12 -7.88 -34.10
C ASN A 37 8.35 -9.19 -33.36
N THR A 38 9.61 -9.60 -33.18
CA THR A 38 10.02 -10.85 -32.57
C THR A 38 10.83 -10.63 -31.31
N ILE A 39 11.02 -11.69 -30.51
CA ILE A 39 11.91 -11.66 -29.35
C ILE A 39 13.36 -11.41 -29.78
N GLY A 40 13.76 -11.97 -30.93
CA GLY A 40 15.06 -11.75 -31.54
C GLY A 40 15.32 -10.28 -31.90
N ASP A 41 14.28 -9.54 -32.32
CA ASP A 41 14.42 -8.11 -32.61
C ASP A 41 14.74 -7.31 -31.34
N ILE A 42 14.19 -7.68 -30.16
CA ILE A 42 14.61 -7.08 -28.89
C ILE A 42 16.05 -7.42 -28.56
N ALA A 43 16.41 -8.70 -28.72
CA ALA A 43 17.74 -9.20 -28.35
C ALA A 43 18.86 -8.53 -29.15
N ASN A 44 18.58 -8.16 -30.42
CA ASN A 44 19.53 -7.54 -31.34
C ASN A 44 19.28 -6.02 -31.51
N TYR A 45 18.43 -5.40 -30.68
CA TYR A 45 18.12 -3.98 -30.84
C TYR A 45 19.25 -3.08 -30.35
N ASP A 46 19.95 -2.43 -31.29
CA ASP A 46 21.18 -1.69 -31.02
C ASP A 46 20.94 -0.40 -30.22
N ASN A 47 19.75 0.21 -30.32
CA ASN A 47 19.44 1.46 -29.65
C ASN A 47 18.73 1.24 -28.31
N TYR A 48 19.50 0.89 -27.29
CA TYR A 48 18.96 0.70 -25.93
C TYR A 48 18.18 1.92 -25.39
N ASN A 49 18.64 3.14 -25.66
CA ASN A 49 17.98 4.35 -25.17
C ASN A 49 16.58 4.50 -25.78
N LYS A 50 16.41 4.20 -27.05
CA LYS A 50 15.10 4.18 -27.71
C LYS A 50 14.20 3.07 -27.15
N LEU A 51 14.77 1.89 -26.90
CA LEU A 51 14.03 0.80 -26.27
C LEU A 51 13.54 1.20 -24.87
N ARG A 52 14.37 1.88 -24.08
CA ARG A 52 14.00 2.40 -22.77
C ARG A 52 12.90 3.47 -22.83
N GLN A 53 12.90 4.32 -23.83
CA GLN A 53 11.81 5.30 -24.04
C GLN A 53 10.46 4.61 -24.33
N ILE A 54 10.48 3.49 -25.04
CA ILE A 54 9.26 2.72 -25.43
C ILE A 54 8.73 1.89 -24.28
N ILE A 55 9.60 1.13 -23.61
CA ILE A 55 9.22 0.12 -22.59
C ILE A 55 9.35 0.67 -21.16
N GLY A 56 10.12 1.75 -20.97
CA GLY A 56 10.40 2.32 -19.65
C GLY A 56 11.43 1.51 -18.87
N LYS A 57 11.28 1.47 -17.55
CA LYS A 57 12.22 0.82 -16.62
C LYS A 57 12.45 -0.67 -16.87
N ASN A 58 11.54 -1.33 -17.55
CA ASN A 58 11.65 -2.77 -17.84
C ASN A 58 12.51 -3.09 -19.06
N ALA A 59 13.02 -2.08 -19.80
CA ALA A 59 13.78 -2.29 -21.02
C ALA A 59 15.02 -3.19 -20.82
N LEU A 60 15.81 -2.90 -19.79
CA LEU A 60 17.01 -3.70 -19.48
C LEU A 60 16.68 -5.15 -19.14
N LEU A 61 15.61 -5.35 -18.34
CA LEU A 61 15.16 -6.68 -17.96
C LEU A 61 14.72 -7.48 -19.18
N LEU A 62 13.90 -6.89 -20.05
CA LEU A 62 13.42 -7.53 -21.27
C LEU A 62 14.55 -7.81 -22.26
N TYR A 63 15.45 -6.84 -22.46
CA TYR A 63 16.65 -7.04 -23.28
C TYR A 63 17.52 -8.21 -22.80
N ARG A 64 17.80 -8.28 -21.49
CA ARG A 64 18.55 -9.38 -20.90
C ARG A 64 17.84 -10.71 -21.06
N LYS A 65 16.53 -10.76 -20.75
CA LYS A 65 15.73 -11.99 -20.91
C LYS A 65 15.68 -12.48 -22.37
N ALA A 66 15.56 -11.55 -23.33
CA ALA A 66 15.64 -11.88 -24.76
C ALA A 66 16.99 -12.51 -25.16
N ASN A 67 18.05 -12.16 -24.45
CA ASN A 67 19.38 -12.74 -24.59
C ASN A 67 19.65 -13.94 -23.65
N GLY A 68 18.63 -14.48 -22.99
CA GLY A 68 18.77 -15.63 -22.09
C GLY A 68 19.54 -15.31 -20.80
N ILE A 69 19.60 -14.03 -20.39
CA ILE A 69 20.31 -13.59 -19.20
C ILE A 69 19.28 -13.24 -18.13
N ASP A 70 19.21 -14.05 -17.09
CA ASP A 70 18.43 -13.76 -15.88
C ASP A 70 19.26 -14.19 -14.66
N ASN A 71 19.61 -13.23 -13.83
CA ASN A 71 20.36 -13.44 -12.59
C ASN A 71 19.44 -13.32 -11.36
N SER A 72 18.13 -13.38 -11.54
CA SER A 72 17.18 -13.31 -10.43
C SER A 72 17.38 -14.52 -9.52
N ALA A 73 17.60 -14.27 -8.24
CA ALA A 73 17.63 -15.33 -7.26
C ALA A 73 16.22 -15.91 -7.07
N VAL A 74 16.14 -17.23 -6.86
CA VAL A 74 14.90 -17.85 -6.41
C VAL A 74 14.71 -17.46 -4.94
N ASP A 75 13.77 -16.57 -4.69
CA ASP A 75 13.45 -16.13 -3.33
C ASP A 75 12.27 -16.93 -2.80
N ALA A 76 12.56 -17.82 -1.83
CA ALA A 76 11.55 -18.59 -1.12
C ALA A 76 10.88 -17.78 0.02
N LYS A 77 11.38 -16.58 0.33
CA LYS A 77 10.75 -15.73 1.33
C LYS A 77 9.42 -15.21 0.77
N GLN A 78 8.35 -15.47 1.50
CA GLN A 78 7.07 -14.84 1.21
C GLN A 78 7.26 -13.32 1.31
N ASN A 79 7.18 -12.64 0.17
CA ASN A 79 7.15 -11.18 0.16
C ASN A 79 6.01 -10.71 1.06
N GLU A 80 6.29 -9.76 1.93
CA GLU A 80 5.25 -9.13 2.73
C GLU A 80 4.13 -8.64 1.82
N LEU A 81 2.90 -9.01 2.17
CA LEU A 81 1.74 -8.62 1.37
C LEU A 81 1.54 -7.11 1.50
N LYS A 82 1.61 -6.41 0.38
CA LYS A 82 1.45 -4.95 0.32
C LYS A 82 0.00 -4.49 0.33
N SER A 83 -0.95 -5.41 0.12
CA SER A 83 -2.38 -5.11 0.15
C SER A 83 -3.21 -6.34 0.46
N VAL A 84 -4.38 -6.11 1.05
CA VAL A 84 -5.41 -7.12 1.29
C VAL A 84 -6.74 -6.55 0.81
N GLY A 85 -7.34 -7.18 -0.18
CA GLY A 85 -8.60 -6.72 -0.73
C GLY A 85 -9.51 -7.85 -1.17
N ASN A 86 -10.73 -7.48 -1.48
CA ASN A 86 -11.71 -8.31 -2.18
C ASN A 86 -12.58 -7.47 -3.07
N SER A 87 -13.08 -8.09 -4.14
CA SER A 87 -14.05 -7.48 -5.05
C SER A 87 -15.08 -8.51 -5.49
N THR A 88 -16.30 -8.06 -5.74
CA THR A 88 -17.41 -8.90 -6.19
C THR A 88 -18.02 -8.30 -7.44
N THR A 89 -18.12 -9.11 -8.48
CA THR A 89 -18.95 -8.80 -9.64
C THR A 89 -20.39 -9.13 -9.27
N LEU A 90 -21.28 -8.15 -9.43
CA LEU A 90 -22.71 -8.33 -9.14
C LEU A 90 -23.35 -9.26 -10.18
N PRO A 91 -24.43 -9.98 -9.83
CA PRO A 91 -25.14 -10.86 -10.75
C PRO A 91 -25.68 -10.13 -11.99
N TYR A 92 -26.07 -8.88 -11.82
CA TYR A 92 -26.51 -7.95 -12.87
C TYR A 92 -26.04 -6.53 -12.53
N ASP A 93 -25.92 -5.70 -13.55
CA ASP A 93 -25.57 -4.29 -13.40
C ASP A 93 -26.74 -3.56 -12.73
N THR A 94 -26.52 -2.93 -11.57
CA THR A 94 -27.57 -2.30 -10.77
C THR A 94 -27.15 -0.94 -10.22
N ASN A 95 -28.11 -0.05 -10.04
CA ASN A 95 -28.01 1.20 -9.32
C ASN A 95 -28.82 1.20 -8.02
N ASP A 96 -29.34 0.03 -7.60
CA ASP A 96 -30.01 -0.16 -6.33
C ASP A 96 -29.02 0.01 -5.18
N GLU A 97 -29.17 1.12 -4.45
CA GLU A 97 -28.25 1.48 -3.37
C GLU A 97 -28.29 0.48 -2.21
N GLU A 98 -29.40 -0.17 -1.94
CA GLU A 98 -29.49 -1.17 -0.86
C GLU A 98 -28.59 -2.36 -1.18
N ILE A 99 -28.68 -2.90 -2.40
CA ILE A 99 -27.83 -3.99 -2.89
C ILE A 99 -26.35 -3.58 -2.87
N LEU A 100 -26.05 -2.35 -3.30
CA LEU A 100 -24.66 -1.84 -3.32
C LEU A 100 -24.09 -1.70 -1.91
N ARG A 101 -24.87 -1.15 -0.96
CA ARG A 101 -24.47 -1.00 0.43
C ARG A 101 -24.32 -2.33 1.15
N ASP A 102 -25.17 -3.30 0.87
CA ASP A 102 -25.02 -4.65 1.43
C ASP A 102 -23.82 -5.39 0.86
N THR A 103 -23.51 -5.16 -0.42
CA THR A 103 -22.27 -5.66 -1.03
C THR A 103 -21.04 -5.06 -0.33
N LEU A 104 -21.03 -3.75 -0.04
CA LEU A 104 -19.95 -3.11 0.71
C LEU A 104 -19.79 -3.70 2.12
N LYS A 105 -20.90 -3.95 2.84
CA LYS A 105 -20.87 -4.59 4.15
C LYS A 105 -20.21 -5.99 4.08
N SER A 106 -20.62 -6.78 3.09
CA SER A 106 -20.05 -8.12 2.86
C SER A 106 -18.56 -8.07 2.55
N LEU A 107 -18.15 -7.16 1.66
CA LEU A 107 -16.75 -6.97 1.28
C LEU A 107 -15.90 -6.50 2.47
N ALA A 108 -16.37 -5.52 3.26
CA ALA A 108 -15.67 -5.03 4.45
C ALA A 108 -15.43 -6.15 5.46
N ARG A 109 -16.45 -6.99 5.71
CA ARG A 109 -16.33 -8.17 6.61
C ARG A 109 -15.27 -9.15 6.11
N GLN A 110 -15.25 -9.43 4.81
CA GLN A 110 -14.28 -10.36 4.21
C GLN A 110 -12.85 -9.80 4.23
N VAL A 111 -12.68 -8.50 3.96
CA VAL A 111 -11.37 -7.82 3.99
C VAL A 111 -10.83 -7.79 5.41
N SER A 112 -11.65 -7.39 6.39
CA SER A 112 -11.30 -7.44 7.82
C SER A 112 -10.87 -8.84 8.25
N ALA A 113 -11.66 -9.86 7.95
CA ALA A 113 -11.32 -11.24 8.29
C ALA A 113 -10.01 -11.73 7.67
N ARG A 114 -9.74 -11.36 6.40
CA ARG A 114 -8.48 -11.70 5.72
C ARG A 114 -7.28 -10.97 6.32
N ALA A 115 -7.43 -9.69 6.67
CA ALA A 115 -6.38 -8.90 7.29
C ALA A 115 -6.02 -9.44 8.68
N ASN A 116 -7.05 -9.73 9.49
CA ASN A 116 -6.89 -10.33 10.82
C ASN A 116 -6.21 -11.69 10.77
N LYS A 117 -6.64 -12.59 9.87
CA LYS A 117 -6.05 -13.94 9.70
C LYS A 117 -4.54 -13.87 9.39
N ARG A 118 -4.08 -12.79 8.77
CA ARG A 118 -2.67 -12.60 8.36
C ARG A 118 -1.91 -11.65 9.27
N ASN A 119 -2.52 -11.17 10.35
CA ASN A 119 -1.98 -10.15 11.25
C ASN A 119 -1.51 -8.89 10.51
N LEU A 120 -2.29 -8.45 9.50
CA LEU A 120 -2.00 -7.26 8.72
C LEU A 120 -2.89 -6.10 9.17
N ILE A 121 -2.30 -4.92 9.19
CA ILE A 121 -2.97 -3.65 9.43
C ILE A 121 -2.60 -2.66 8.33
N SER A 122 -3.42 -1.65 8.12
CA SER A 122 -3.19 -0.59 7.13
C SER A 122 -3.86 0.70 7.57
N ASN A 123 -3.28 1.82 7.23
CA ASN A 123 -3.94 3.12 7.35
C ASN A 123 -4.49 3.64 6.02
N SER A 124 -4.45 2.84 4.96
CA SER A 124 -4.89 3.24 3.62
C SER A 124 -5.95 2.30 3.08
N ILE A 125 -7.12 2.86 2.79
CA ILE A 125 -8.29 2.14 2.29
C ILE A 125 -8.65 2.67 0.91
N SER A 126 -8.95 1.76 -0.01
CA SER A 126 -9.48 2.12 -1.32
C SER A 126 -10.73 1.34 -1.64
N ILE A 127 -11.61 1.98 -2.43
CA ILE A 127 -12.73 1.33 -3.09
C ILE A 127 -12.52 1.31 -4.59
N THR A 128 -13.10 0.32 -5.23
CA THR A 128 -13.19 0.24 -6.70
C THR A 128 -14.66 0.10 -7.06
N ILE A 129 -15.14 1.03 -7.89
CA ILE A 129 -16.47 1.00 -8.48
C ILE A 129 -16.28 0.77 -9.97
N LYS A 130 -16.81 -0.33 -10.49
CA LYS A 130 -16.79 -0.62 -11.92
C LYS A 130 -18.19 -0.56 -12.47
N TYR A 131 -18.39 0.31 -13.44
CA TYR A 131 -19.66 0.54 -14.09
C TYR A 131 -19.87 -0.38 -15.30
N THR A 132 -21.06 -0.35 -15.85
CA THR A 132 -21.36 -0.84 -17.20
C THR A 132 -20.30 -0.34 -18.18
N ARG A 133 -20.00 -1.06 -19.25
CA ARG A 133 -18.92 -0.76 -20.22
C ARG A 133 -17.49 -0.84 -19.67
N PHE A 134 -17.32 -1.46 -18.47
CA PHE A 134 -16.02 -1.68 -17.85
C PHE A 134 -15.25 -0.42 -17.45
N GLU A 135 -15.90 0.74 -17.41
CA GLU A 135 -15.34 1.94 -16.80
C GLU A 135 -15.12 1.70 -15.30
N SER A 136 -13.94 2.03 -14.82
CA SER A 136 -13.58 1.79 -13.43
C SER A 136 -13.11 3.07 -12.74
N VAL A 137 -13.63 3.32 -11.55
CA VAL A 137 -13.21 4.41 -10.66
C VAL A 137 -12.62 3.78 -9.42
N THR A 138 -11.38 4.12 -9.10
CA THR A 138 -10.75 3.74 -7.83
C THR A 138 -10.45 5.00 -7.04
N ARG A 139 -10.83 5.00 -5.76
CA ARG A 139 -10.57 6.10 -4.83
C ARG A 139 -10.00 5.56 -3.55
N GLN A 140 -9.04 6.28 -3.01
CA GLN A 140 -8.29 5.90 -1.82
C GLN A 140 -8.24 7.06 -0.83
N THR A 141 -8.27 6.75 0.45
CA THR A 141 -8.00 7.68 1.53
C THR A 141 -7.07 7.06 2.57
N THR A 142 -6.47 7.92 3.37
CA THR A 142 -5.67 7.51 4.52
C THR A 142 -6.44 7.88 5.79
N VAL A 143 -6.47 6.97 6.75
CA VAL A 143 -7.03 7.18 8.10
C VAL A 143 -5.89 7.42 9.10
N ASN A 144 -6.19 8.07 10.21
CA ASN A 144 -5.18 8.49 11.18
C ASN A 144 -4.50 7.31 11.90
N SER A 145 -5.19 6.19 12.04
CA SER A 145 -4.69 5.00 12.73
C SER A 145 -4.56 3.80 11.79
N PHE A 146 -3.68 2.86 12.14
CA PHE A 146 -3.60 1.57 11.45
C PHE A 146 -4.72 0.65 11.92
N ILE A 147 -5.51 0.17 10.97
CA ILE A 147 -6.75 -0.57 11.20
C ILE A 147 -6.76 -1.91 10.48
N ASN A 148 -7.58 -2.83 10.97
CA ASN A 148 -8.04 -4.03 10.30
C ASN A 148 -9.44 -4.47 10.77
N ASP A 149 -10.10 -3.62 11.55
CA ASP A 149 -11.44 -3.84 12.07
C ASP A 149 -12.51 -3.57 11.02
N TYR A 150 -13.64 -4.26 11.17
CA TYR A 150 -14.77 -4.18 10.24
C TYR A 150 -15.42 -2.79 10.19
N GLU A 151 -15.63 -2.18 11.35
CA GLU A 151 -16.41 -0.93 11.45
C GLU A 151 -15.72 0.24 10.76
N THR A 152 -14.42 0.41 11.01
CA THR A 152 -13.63 1.47 10.37
C THR A 152 -13.48 1.23 8.86
N ILE A 153 -13.26 -0.03 8.44
CA ILE A 153 -13.20 -0.36 7.01
C ILE A 153 -14.54 -0.05 6.34
N LEU A 154 -15.67 -0.42 6.95
CA LEU A 154 -16.99 -0.19 6.38
C LEU A 154 -17.34 1.29 6.32
N SER A 155 -17.15 2.04 7.42
CA SER A 155 -17.45 3.47 7.47
C SER A 155 -16.66 4.26 6.45
N THR A 156 -15.35 3.97 6.33
CA THR A 156 -14.49 4.62 5.33
C THR A 156 -14.88 4.23 3.90
N ALA A 157 -15.20 2.95 3.65
CA ALA A 157 -15.65 2.51 2.34
C ALA A 157 -16.97 3.15 1.93
N LYS A 158 -17.92 3.33 2.86
CA LYS A 158 -19.19 4.04 2.62
C LYS A 158 -18.94 5.51 2.29
N MET A 159 -18.12 6.19 3.08
CA MET A 159 -17.74 7.59 2.81
C MET A 159 -17.14 7.75 1.42
N LEU A 160 -16.21 6.90 1.03
CA LEU A 160 -15.62 6.93 -0.32
C LEU A 160 -16.64 6.61 -1.40
N PHE A 161 -17.56 5.68 -1.15
CA PHE A 161 -18.63 5.32 -2.09
C PHE A 161 -19.58 6.51 -2.29
N ASP A 162 -20.09 7.09 -1.23
CA ASP A 162 -21.05 8.20 -1.27
C ASP A 162 -20.45 9.43 -1.97
N ALA A 163 -19.17 9.70 -1.77
CA ALA A 163 -18.45 10.82 -2.40
C ALA A 163 -18.15 10.59 -3.90
N ASN A 164 -18.17 9.35 -4.41
CA ASN A 164 -17.69 9.04 -5.76
C ASN A 164 -18.66 8.22 -6.61
N TYR A 165 -19.76 7.77 -6.06
CA TYR A 165 -20.81 7.07 -6.81
C TYR A 165 -21.59 8.06 -7.67
N SER A 166 -21.74 7.74 -8.95
CA SER A 166 -22.35 8.63 -9.94
C SER A 166 -23.81 8.30 -10.25
N GLY A 167 -24.47 7.42 -9.49
CA GLY A 167 -25.84 6.96 -9.76
C GLY A 167 -25.98 6.00 -10.93
N ARG A 168 -24.89 5.70 -11.66
CA ARG A 168 -24.91 4.79 -12.81
C ARG A 168 -24.92 3.32 -12.37
N PRO A 169 -25.46 2.39 -13.17
CA PRO A 169 -25.44 0.97 -12.86
C PRO A 169 -24.01 0.46 -12.64
N VAL A 170 -23.81 -0.21 -11.51
CA VAL A 170 -22.53 -0.78 -11.06
C VAL A 170 -22.49 -2.26 -11.42
N ARG A 171 -21.37 -2.69 -11.96
CA ARG A 171 -21.06 -4.09 -12.29
C ARG A 171 -20.24 -4.78 -11.21
N LEU A 172 -19.30 -4.06 -10.59
CA LEU A 172 -18.39 -4.63 -9.59
C LEU A 172 -18.10 -3.59 -8.52
N LEU A 173 -18.05 -4.06 -7.28
CA LEU A 173 -17.52 -3.31 -6.14
C LEU A 173 -16.31 -4.04 -5.56
N GLY A 174 -15.34 -3.25 -5.06
CA GLY A 174 -14.17 -3.76 -4.37
C GLY A 174 -13.75 -2.86 -3.22
N ILE A 175 -13.16 -3.47 -2.18
CA ILE A 175 -12.50 -2.80 -1.06
C ILE A 175 -11.10 -3.37 -0.92
N SER A 176 -10.11 -2.52 -0.67
CA SER A 176 -8.74 -2.95 -0.41
C SER A 176 -8.10 -2.09 0.68
N LEU A 177 -7.41 -2.76 1.59
CA LEU A 177 -6.41 -2.18 2.47
C LEU A 177 -5.08 -2.17 1.73
N ASN A 178 -4.46 -1.00 1.59
CA ASN A 178 -3.21 -0.83 0.85
C ASN A 178 -2.07 -0.51 1.82
N ASN A 179 -0.82 -0.65 1.36
CA ASN A 179 0.37 -0.43 2.20
C ASN A 179 0.29 -1.17 3.54
N THR A 180 -0.14 -2.44 3.48
CA THR A 180 -0.28 -3.27 4.68
C THR A 180 1.07 -3.55 5.31
N ILE A 181 1.09 -3.54 6.63
CA ILE A 181 2.23 -3.93 7.46
C ILE A 181 1.80 -5.04 8.43
N ASN A 182 2.76 -5.84 8.89
CA ASN A 182 2.47 -6.82 9.93
C ASN A 182 2.26 -6.10 11.26
N LYS A 183 1.17 -6.40 11.96
CA LYS A 183 0.83 -5.80 13.26
C LYS A 183 1.94 -5.94 14.29
N LYS A 184 2.73 -7.03 14.24
CA LYS A 184 3.88 -7.24 15.13
C LYS A 184 5.04 -6.26 14.86
N ASN A 185 5.16 -5.77 13.62
CA ASN A 185 6.21 -4.84 13.21
C ASN A 185 5.78 -3.38 13.38
N TYR A 186 4.51 -3.13 13.68
CA TYR A 186 3.99 -1.79 13.90
C TYR A 186 4.47 -1.27 15.25
N LYS A 187 5.13 -0.12 15.21
CA LYS A 187 5.46 0.69 16.37
C LYS A 187 4.70 1.99 16.22
N GLU A 188 3.82 2.26 17.14
CA GLU A 188 3.10 3.54 17.16
C GLU A 188 4.10 4.66 17.46
N GLN A 189 4.19 5.61 16.53
CA GLN A 189 4.97 6.81 16.78
C GLN A 189 4.08 7.75 17.58
N LEU A 190 4.28 7.75 18.89
CA LEU A 190 3.59 8.67 19.78
C LEU A 190 3.99 10.11 19.42
N ASN A 191 3.00 10.95 19.18
CA ASN A 191 3.22 12.38 18.97
C ASN A 191 3.37 13.03 20.34
N ILE A 192 4.54 13.62 20.61
CA ILE A 192 4.83 14.30 21.88
C ILE A 192 3.79 15.39 22.22
N PHE A 193 3.19 16.01 21.17
CA PHE A 193 2.16 17.02 21.36
C PHE A 193 0.78 16.44 21.72
N GLU A 194 0.47 15.22 21.30
CA GLU A 194 -0.77 14.52 21.71
C GLU A 194 -0.66 14.03 23.16
N MET A 195 0.51 13.57 23.58
CA MET A 195 0.78 13.25 25.01
C MET A 195 0.62 14.48 25.90
N ALA A 196 0.93 15.68 25.43
CA ALA A 196 0.78 16.92 26.21
C ALA A 196 -0.69 17.36 26.37
N GLN A 197 -1.61 16.94 25.50
CA GLN A 197 -3.04 17.26 25.62
C GLN A 197 -3.82 16.25 26.48
N GLU A 198 -3.35 14.99 26.58
CA GLU A 198 -3.91 14.00 27.51
C GLU A 198 -3.46 14.25 28.95
N ASP A 199 -2.36 14.99 29.18
CA ASP A 199 -1.77 15.25 30.51
C ASP A 199 -2.52 16.30 31.34
N GLU A 200 -3.46 17.06 30.83
CA GLU A 200 -4.28 17.96 31.67
C GLU A 200 -5.27 17.21 32.57
N THR A 201 -5.53 15.93 32.32
CA THR A 201 -6.45 15.12 33.14
C THR A 201 -5.74 14.10 34.07
N ASN A 202 -4.41 14.01 34.01
CA ASN A 202 -3.65 12.95 34.72
C ASN A 202 -2.50 13.47 35.60
N ASP A 203 -2.60 14.69 36.09
CA ASP A 203 -1.53 15.29 36.95
C ASP A 203 -1.32 14.49 38.25
N ASP A 204 -2.37 13.88 38.79
CA ASP A 204 -2.31 13.02 39.99
C ASP A 204 -1.59 11.69 39.74
N SER A 205 -1.76 11.08 38.58
CA SER A 205 -1.10 9.80 38.25
C SER A 205 0.40 9.98 37.96
N LEU A 206 0.78 11.11 37.35
CA LEU A 206 2.19 11.44 37.10
C LEU A 206 2.93 11.73 38.41
N GLU A 207 2.31 12.40 39.38
CA GLU A 207 2.90 12.64 40.68
C GLU A 207 3.07 11.35 41.48
N GLN A 208 2.10 10.44 41.43
CA GLN A 208 2.22 9.14 42.07
C GLN A 208 3.35 8.32 41.45
N LEU A 209 3.53 8.36 40.13
CA LEU A 209 4.60 7.64 39.41
C LEU A 209 5.99 8.22 39.73
N LEU A 210 6.12 9.54 39.74
CA LEU A 210 7.36 10.24 40.14
C LEU A 210 7.76 9.93 41.60
N ASN A 211 6.77 9.91 42.50
CA ASN A 211 6.99 9.57 43.92
C ASN A 211 7.38 8.10 44.07
N ALA A 212 6.74 7.17 43.32
CA ALA A 212 7.09 5.77 43.35
C ALA A 212 8.52 5.51 42.82
N ILE A 213 8.96 6.22 41.79
CA ILE A 213 10.34 6.10 41.28
C ILE A 213 11.34 6.68 42.30
N ASN A 214 11.10 7.87 42.83
CA ASN A 214 12.01 8.51 43.76
C ASN A 214 12.11 7.73 45.06
N ASN A 215 11.03 7.14 45.57
CA ASN A 215 11.02 6.31 46.79
C ASN A 215 11.76 4.97 46.57
N LYS A 216 11.73 4.39 45.35
CA LYS A 216 12.45 3.15 45.07
C LYS A 216 13.98 3.30 45.10
N PHE A 217 14.49 4.49 44.89
CA PHE A 217 15.93 4.78 44.83
C PHE A 217 16.46 5.64 46.00
N ASP A 218 15.60 5.95 46.96
CA ASP A 218 15.91 6.79 48.13
C ASP A 218 16.61 8.11 47.80
N LYS A 219 16.39 8.62 46.59
CA LYS A 219 16.93 9.87 46.06
C LYS A 219 15.95 10.51 45.11
N LYS A 220 15.86 11.84 45.11
CA LYS A 220 15.06 12.61 44.17
C LYS A 220 15.74 12.62 42.79
N LEU A 221 15.59 11.54 42.01
CA LEU A 221 16.26 11.36 40.74
C LEU A 221 15.48 11.99 39.56
N VAL A 222 14.16 12.11 39.68
CA VAL A 222 13.28 12.61 38.60
C VAL A 222 12.36 13.69 39.17
N THR A 223 12.26 14.81 38.42
CA THR A 223 11.40 15.93 38.80
C THR A 223 10.74 16.50 37.54
N LYS A 224 9.54 17.12 37.66
CA LYS A 224 8.90 17.83 36.56
C LYS A 224 9.80 18.97 36.06
N ALA A 225 9.96 19.12 34.74
CA ALA A 225 10.74 20.22 34.14
C ALA A 225 10.20 21.60 34.54
N SER A 226 8.88 21.74 34.73
CA SER A 226 8.22 22.95 35.22
C SER A 226 8.71 23.39 36.62
N SER A 227 9.25 22.47 37.42
CA SER A 227 9.82 22.81 38.72
C SER A 227 11.19 23.52 38.64
N PHE A 228 11.86 23.48 37.50
CA PHE A 228 13.12 24.22 37.27
C PHE A 228 12.91 25.67 36.85
N ALA A 229 11.74 26.02 36.29
CA ALA A 229 11.46 27.37 35.81
C ALA A 229 11.25 28.44 36.93
N LYS A 230 11.14 28.03 38.20
CA LYS A 230 10.84 28.92 39.33
C LYS A 230 12.05 29.46 40.09
N LYS A 231 13.29 29.23 39.63
CA LYS A 231 14.50 29.74 40.30
C LYS A 231 15.33 30.65 39.39
N THR A 232 14.76 31.79 38.95
CA THR A 232 15.59 32.88 38.46
C THR A 232 15.68 33.93 39.58
N PRO A 233 16.87 34.20 40.19
CA PRO A 233 16.99 35.24 41.17
C PRO A 233 16.86 36.61 40.52
N GLN A 234 15.93 37.42 40.99
CA GLN A 234 15.88 38.83 40.63
C GLN A 234 17.20 39.50 41.04
N LYS A 235 17.99 39.95 40.08
CA LYS A 235 19.10 40.85 40.32
C LYS A 235 18.52 42.20 40.76
N LYS A 236 18.65 42.51 42.06
CA LYS A 236 18.49 43.87 42.59
C LYS A 236 19.63 44.72 42.01
N TYR A 237 19.29 45.66 41.14
CA TYR A 237 20.18 46.78 40.83
C TYR A 237 20.07 47.76 42.01
N LEU A 238 21.13 47.89 42.77
CA LEU A 238 21.34 49.02 43.70
C LEU A 238 21.83 50.23 42.89
N LYS A 239 21.30 51.37 43.27
CA LYS A 239 21.63 52.71 42.74
C LYS A 239 23.10 53.05 42.93
#